data_b36ccb54806ab48ea43b6cc4e60d366d
#
_entry.id   b36ccb54806ab48ea43b6cc4e60d366d
#
_cell.length_a   1.000
_cell.length_b   1.000
_cell.length_c   1.000
_cell.angle_alpha   90.00
_cell.angle_beta   90.00
_cell.angle_gamma   90.00
#
_symmetry.space_group_name_H-M   'P 1'
#
loop_
_entity.id
_entity.type
_entity.pdbx_description
1 polymer ?
#
loop_
_entity_poly.entity_id
_entity_poly.type
_entity_poly.pdbx_seq_one_letter_code
_entity_poly.pdbx_strand_id
1 'polypeptide(L)'
;MINYKEYYIAFLDILGFSSKIGKEDATIIHGIFTRIKALKRITRGTAFDGHAATELEQNTKFLFFSDTIVCAIPTSIYGAFETLTSHCMMIQHYLYSEESPVLLRGAVVKGEMYINGSEMFGPGLIDAYRMEESLAIYPRIIMTRGTYEDGIAQSNGGEEIMYVCDTDDGLKMVETLKYFDYSPELARLKNLIEMKIATEQNARVREKYLWLRTHFNLCVNKGSRVPEFREPIK
;
A
#
# COMPACT_ATOMS: atom_id res chain seq x y z
N MET A 1 -14.88 -4.54 -30.23
CA MET A 1 -13.78 -5.48 -29.93
C MET A 1 -13.31 -5.15 -28.52
N ILE A 2 -13.19 -6.16 -27.65
CA ILE A 2 -12.68 -5.98 -26.29
C ILE A 2 -11.16 -6.00 -26.38
N ASN A 3 -10.48 -4.95 -25.88
CA ASN A 3 -9.02 -4.83 -25.92
C ASN A 3 -8.49 -4.60 -24.51
N TYR A 4 -7.35 -5.19 -24.19
CA TYR A 4 -6.56 -4.82 -23.02
C TYR A 4 -6.00 -3.41 -23.17
N LYS A 5 -5.85 -2.75 -22.02
CA LYS A 5 -5.12 -1.49 -21.89
C LYS A 5 -4.04 -1.68 -20.85
N GLU A 6 -2.99 -0.87 -20.91
CA GLU A 6 -1.91 -0.92 -19.95
C GLU A 6 -2.24 -0.06 -18.71
N TYR A 7 -2.02 -0.63 -17.53
CA TYR A 7 -2.28 -0.02 -16.23
C TYR A 7 -1.06 -0.14 -15.32
N TYR A 8 -0.93 0.79 -14.40
CA TYR A 8 -0.28 0.52 -13.13
C TYR A 8 -1.32 -0.13 -12.22
N ILE A 9 -0.96 -1.25 -11.60
CA ILE A 9 -1.86 -2.12 -10.85
C ILE A 9 -1.24 -2.38 -9.48
N ALA A 10 -1.93 -2.04 -8.41
CA ALA A 10 -1.61 -2.46 -7.05
C ALA A 10 -2.54 -3.60 -6.65
N PHE A 11 -1.98 -4.75 -6.30
CA PHE A 11 -2.68 -5.88 -5.69
C PHE A 11 -2.25 -5.95 -4.22
N LEU A 12 -3.20 -5.73 -3.31
CA LEU A 12 -2.96 -5.57 -1.89
C LEU A 12 -3.77 -6.59 -1.11
N ASP A 13 -3.17 -7.19 -0.08
CA ASP A 13 -3.77 -8.22 0.77
C ASP A 13 -3.73 -7.78 2.25
N ILE A 14 -4.89 -7.80 2.91
CA ILE A 14 -5.03 -7.44 4.32
C ILE A 14 -4.69 -8.64 5.19
N LEU A 15 -3.56 -8.61 5.85
CA LEU A 15 -3.08 -9.70 6.69
C LEU A 15 -3.97 -9.90 7.93
N GLY A 16 -4.39 -11.14 8.16
CA GLY A 16 -5.21 -11.52 9.31
C GLY A 16 -6.69 -11.12 9.21
N PHE A 17 -7.17 -10.76 8.02
CA PHE A 17 -8.54 -10.29 7.76
C PHE A 17 -9.61 -11.30 8.21
N SER A 18 -9.42 -12.58 7.93
CA SER A 18 -10.35 -13.65 8.37
C SER A 18 -10.55 -13.65 9.89
N SER A 19 -9.48 -13.42 10.66
CA SER A 19 -9.57 -13.31 12.12
C SER A 19 -10.29 -12.04 12.56
N LYS A 20 -10.19 -10.98 11.79
CA LYS A 20 -10.85 -9.70 12.03
C LYS A 20 -12.36 -9.81 11.74
N ILE A 21 -12.75 -10.36 10.60
CA ILE A 21 -14.15 -10.61 10.23
C ILE A 21 -14.88 -11.45 11.29
N GLY A 22 -14.20 -12.45 11.88
CA GLY A 22 -14.81 -13.27 12.92
C GLY A 22 -15.03 -12.56 14.25
N LYS A 23 -14.47 -11.36 14.46
CA LYS A 23 -14.50 -10.64 15.74
C LYS A 23 -15.13 -9.25 15.65
N GLU A 24 -15.05 -8.61 14.50
CA GLU A 24 -15.49 -7.23 14.29
C GLU A 24 -16.87 -7.20 13.66
N ASP A 25 -17.64 -6.13 13.97
CA ASP A 25 -18.91 -5.85 13.29
C ASP A 25 -18.67 -5.50 11.82
N ALA A 26 -19.57 -5.95 10.94
CA ALA A 26 -19.53 -5.65 9.51
C ALA A 26 -19.47 -4.14 9.20
N THR A 27 -20.05 -3.31 10.09
CA THR A 27 -20.03 -1.84 9.99
C THR A 27 -18.60 -1.29 10.08
N ILE A 28 -17.76 -1.86 10.96
CA ILE A 28 -16.36 -1.46 11.14
C ILE A 28 -15.57 -1.79 9.87
N ILE A 29 -15.73 -3.01 9.35
CA ILE A 29 -15.08 -3.45 8.12
C ILE A 29 -15.53 -2.59 6.93
N HIS A 30 -16.83 -2.34 6.80
CA HIS A 30 -17.37 -1.45 5.77
C HIS A 30 -16.81 -0.03 5.88
N GLY A 31 -16.66 0.49 7.10
CA GLY A 31 -16.07 1.80 7.37
C GLY A 31 -14.63 1.90 6.86
N ILE A 32 -13.81 0.86 7.05
CA ILE A 32 -12.44 0.79 6.53
C ILE A 32 -12.45 0.92 4.99
N PHE A 33 -13.23 0.08 4.32
CA PHE A 33 -13.30 0.11 2.84
C PHE A 33 -13.88 1.42 2.29
N THR A 34 -14.83 2.03 2.99
CA THR A 34 -15.39 3.33 2.60
C THR A 34 -14.32 4.43 2.66
N ARG A 35 -13.47 4.44 3.68
CA ARG A 35 -12.34 5.38 3.79
C ARG A 35 -11.31 5.14 2.69
N ILE A 36 -10.96 3.88 2.41
CA ILE A 36 -10.04 3.55 1.32
C ILE A 36 -10.60 4.03 -0.04
N LYS A 37 -11.89 3.80 -0.30
CA LYS A 37 -12.55 4.33 -1.52
C LYS A 37 -12.50 5.85 -1.63
N ALA A 38 -12.56 6.55 -0.52
CA ALA A 38 -12.51 8.01 -0.50
C ALA A 38 -11.13 8.57 -0.92
N LEU A 39 -10.04 7.76 -0.84
CA LEU A 39 -8.72 8.14 -1.34
C LEU A 39 -8.70 8.46 -2.83
N LYS A 40 -9.61 7.88 -3.61
CA LYS A 40 -9.77 8.23 -5.03
C LYS A 40 -9.86 9.73 -5.29
N ARG A 41 -10.39 10.49 -4.33
CA ARG A 41 -10.53 11.96 -4.41
C ARG A 41 -9.28 12.71 -3.97
N ILE A 42 -8.28 12.00 -3.43
CA ILE A 42 -7.04 12.59 -2.96
C ILE A 42 -5.99 12.38 -4.05
N THR A 43 -6.05 13.17 -5.09
CA THR A 43 -4.97 13.27 -6.07
C THR A 43 -3.93 14.22 -5.50
N ARG A 44 -2.99 13.72 -4.73
CA ARG A 44 -1.85 14.50 -4.23
C ARG A 44 -0.65 14.37 -5.17
N GLY A 45 -0.73 15.07 -6.28
CA GLY A 45 0.47 15.49 -6.97
C GLY A 45 0.56 16.99 -6.87
N THR A 46 1.64 17.51 -6.39
CA THR A 46 1.86 18.93 -6.08
C THR A 46 1.92 19.83 -7.30
N ALA A 47 1.65 19.35 -8.50
CA ALA A 47 1.74 20.10 -9.74
C ALA A 47 0.68 19.73 -10.81
N PHE A 48 -0.36 18.96 -10.44
CA PHE A 48 -1.41 18.67 -11.41
C PHE A 48 -2.34 19.89 -11.54
N ASP A 49 -2.55 20.33 -12.78
CA ASP A 49 -3.66 21.23 -13.06
C ASP A 49 -4.98 20.53 -12.71
N GLY A 50 -6.06 21.29 -12.54
CA GLY A 50 -7.35 20.74 -12.15
C GLY A 50 -7.90 19.68 -13.12
N HIS A 51 -7.45 19.68 -14.40
CA HIS A 51 -7.85 18.70 -15.40
C HIS A 51 -7.19 17.34 -15.16
N ALA A 52 -5.88 17.30 -14.92
CA ALA A 52 -5.16 16.06 -14.64
C ALA A 52 -5.65 15.41 -13.34
N ALA A 53 -5.94 16.18 -12.31
CA ALA A 53 -6.51 15.69 -11.06
C ALA A 53 -7.89 15.03 -11.29
N THR A 54 -8.75 15.65 -12.10
CA THR A 54 -10.08 15.13 -12.44
C THR A 54 -9.98 13.83 -13.25
N GLU A 55 -9.05 13.79 -14.21
CA GLU A 55 -8.84 12.59 -15.04
C GLU A 55 -8.34 11.40 -14.20
N LEU A 56 -7.39 11.62 -13.30
CA LEU A 56 -6.91 10.63 -12.36
C LEU A 56 -8.05 10.10 -11.46
N GLU A 57 -8.86 10.99 -10.88
CA GLU A 57 -9.99 10.60 -10.05
C GLU A 57 -11.00 9.72 -10.81
N GLN A 58 -11.36 10.11 -12.03
CA GLN A 58 -12.33 9.37 -12.85
C GLN A 58 -11.80 8.00 -13.29
N ASN A 59 -10.51 7.88 -13.56
CA ASN A 59 -9.88 6.69 -14.11
C ASN A 59 -9.24 5.78 -13.06
N THR A 60 -9.06 6.23 -11.82
CA THR A 60 -8.67 5.35 -10.72
C THR A 60 -9.78 4.35 -10.43
N LYS A 61 -9.46 3.06 -10.48
CA LYS A 61 -10.38 1.97 -10.21
C LYS A 61 -9.97 1.23 -8.95
N PHE A 62 -10.96 1.01 -8.09
CA PHE A 62 -10.82 0.16 -6.90
C PHE A 62 -11.76 -1.03 -7.00
N LEU A 63 -11.23 -2.22 -6.77
CA LEU A 63 -11.99 -3.44 -6.54
C LEU A 63 -11.67 -3.96 -5.14
N PHE A 64 -12.70 -4.37 -4.40
CA PHE A 64 -12.59 -4.97 -3.08
C PHE A 64 -13.20 -6.35 -3.12
N PHE A 65 -12.42 -7.34 -2.77
CA PHE A 65 -12.87 -8.72 -2.70
C PHE A 65 -12.26 -9.39 -1.47
N SER A 66 -13.09 -9.64 -0.43
CA SER A 66 -12.61 -10.15 0.85
C SER A 66 -11.50 -9.27 1.44
N ASP A 67 -10.32 -9.81 1.63
CA ASP A 67 -9.09 -9.18 2.11
C ASP A 67 -8.27 -8.51 0.98
N THR A 68 -8.68 -8.70 -0.26
CA THR A 68 -7.97 -8.17 -1.41
C THR A 68 -8.49 -6.78 -1.82
N ILE A 69 -7.56 -5.87 -2.05
CA ILE A 69 -7.80 -4.55 -2.62
C ILE A 69 -6.99 -4.45 -3.92
N VAL A 70 -7.67 -4.25 -5.04
CA VAL A 70 -7.00 -3.93 -6.30
C VAL A 70 -7.22 -2.46 -6.60
N CYS A 71 -6.14 -1.72 -6.84
CA CYS A 71 -6.17 -0.36 -7.33
C CYS A 71 -5.48 -0.31 -8.70
N ALA A 72 -6.10 0.31 -9.69
CA ALA A 72 -5.54 0.40 -11.03
C ALA A 72 -5.78 1.77 -11.66
N ILE A 73 -4.76 2.30 -12.34
CA ILE A 73 -4.80 3.56 -13.08
C ILE A 73 -4.16 3.34 -14.45
N PRO A 74 -4.79 3.78 -15.57
CA PRO A 74 -4.21 3.66 -16.90
C PRO A 74 -2.86 4.36 -16.99
N THR A 75 -1.86 3.72 -17.60
CA THR A 75 -0.51 4.30 -17.77
C THR A 75 -0.49 5.53 -18.68
N SER A 76 -1.51 5.67 -19.54
CA SER A 76 -1.65 6.83 -20.43
C SER A 76 -1.97 8.15 -19.73
N ILE A 77 -2.32 8.10 -18.43
CA ILE A 77 -2.67 9.29 -17.66
C ILE A 77 -1.42 9.79 -16.94
N TYR A 78 -1.11 11.07 -17.14
CA TYR A 78 0.02 11.70 -16.47
C TYR A 78 -0.13 11.65 -14.95
N GLY A 79 0.94 11.28 -14.24
CA GLY A 79 0.92 11.12 -12.79
C GLY A 79 0.24 9.84 -12.27
N ALA A 80 -0.13 8.91 -13.17
CA ALA A 80 -0.79 7.65 -12.78
C ALA A 80 0.02 6.82 -11.78
N PHE A 81 1.33 6.69 -12.00
CA PHE A 81 2.21 5.92 -11.14
C PHE A 81 2.37 6.55 -9.74
N GLU A 82 2.64 7.86 -9.69
CA GLU A 82 2.76 8.60 -8.44
C GLU A 82 1.46 8.57 -7.65
N THR A 83 0.32 8.74 -8.32
CA THR A 83 -1.01 8.66 -7.69
C THR A 83 -1.26 7.26 -7.13
N LEU A 84 -0.96 6.18 -7.89
CA LEU A 84 -1.14 4.82 -7.43
C LEU A 84 -0.27 4.50 -6.20
N THR A 85 1.00 4.85 -6.24
CA THR A 85 1.93 4.61 -5.12
C THR A 85 1.58 5.45 -3.89
N SER A 86 1.11 6.68 -4.08
CA SER A 86 0.56 7.51 -3.01
C SER A 86 -0.68 6.87 -2.38
N HIS A 87 -1.61 6.32 -3.19
CA HIS A 87 -2.75 5.57 -2.66
C HIS A 87 -2.30 4.34 -1.84
N CYS A 88 -1.30 3.60 -2.31
CA CYS A 88 -0.73 2.47 -1.57
C CYS A 88 -0.21 2.91 -0.19
N MET A 89 0.56 3.99 -0.14
CA MET A 89 1.09 4.56 1.09
C MET A 89 -0.04 5.00 2.04
N MET A 90 -1.04 5.70 1.52
CA MET A 90 -2.19 6.19 2.31
C MET A 90 -3.05 5.04 2.83
N ILE A 91 -3.30 4.00 2.04
CA ILE A 91 -4.04 2.81 2.48
C ILE A 91 -3.30 2.14 3.64
N GLN A 92 -2.00 1.92 3.50
CA GLN A 92 -1.19 1.32 4.56
C GLN A 92 -1.18 2.19 5.83
N HIS A 93 -1.05 3.51 5.69
CA HIS A 93 -1.13 4.43 6.82
C HIS A 93 -2.49 4.35 7.53
N TYR A 94 -3.62 4.36 6.78
CA TYR A 94 -4.94 4.22 7.38
C TYR A 94 -5.10 2.93 8.15
N LEU A 95 -4.64 1.82 7.60
CA LEU A 95 -4.72 0.53 8.28
C LEU A 95 -3.84 0.46 9.54
N TYR A 96 -2.69 1.13 9.54
CA TYR A 96 -1.86 1.26 10.73
C TYR A 96 -2.49 2.18 11.80
N SER A 97 -3.31 3.14 11.38
CA SER A 97 -3.94 4.13 12.25
C SER A 97 -5.25 3.66 12.90
N GLU A 98 -5.76 2.49 12.55
CA GLU A 98 -6.97 1.91 13.17
C GLU A 98 -6.77 1.67 14.67
N GLU A 99 -7.85 1.62 15.45
CA GLU A 99 -7.80 1.28 16.88
C GLU A 99 -7.13 -0.09 17.11
N SER A 100 -7.42 -1.03 16.24
CA SER A 100 -6.71 -2.30 16.12
C SER A 100 -5.95 -2.30 14.79
N PRO A 101 -4.66 -1.91 14.77
CA PRO A 101 -3.91 -1.77 13.53
C PRO A 101 -3.91 -3.05 12.71
N VAL A 102 -4.02 -2.87 11.40
CA VAL A 102 -4.10 -3.96 10.43
C VAL A 102 -2.91 -3.89 9.49
N LEU A 103 -2.29 -5.02 9.27
CA LEU A 103 -1.14 -5.11 8.38
C LEU A 103 -1.59 -5.33 6.94
N LEU A 104 -0.87 -4.73 6.01
CA LEU A 104 -1.09 -4.83 4.58
C LEU A 104 0.19 -5.30 3.90
N ARG A 105 0.08 -6.20 2.93
CA ARG A 105 1.14 -6.53 1.99
C ARG A 105 0.63 -6.35 0.57
N GLY A 106 1.53 -6.29 -0.41
CA GLY A 106 1.09 -6.14 -1.78
C GLY A 106 2.21 -5.98 -2.79
N ALA A 107 1.80 -5.91 -4.06
CA ALA A 107 2.69 -5.65 -5.17
C ALA A 107 2.12 -4.59 -6.11
N VAL A 108 3.00 -3.79 -6.68
CA VAL A 108 2.70 -2.85 -7.77
C VAL A 108 3.40 -3.34 -9.02
N VAL A 109 2.63 -3.48 -10.10
CA VAL A 109 3.13 -3.86 -11.43
C VAL A 109 2.61 -2.92 -12.50
N LYS A 110 3.26 -2.94 -13.65
CA LYS A 110 2.78 -2.37 -14.90
C LYS A 110 2.38 -3.52 -15.83
N GLY A 111 1.15 -3.51 -16.35
CA GLY A 111 0.71 -4.61 -17.21
C GLY A 111 -0.65 -4.39 -17.85
N GLU A 112 -0.98 -5.26 -18.80
CA GLU A 112 -2.21 -5.20 -19.55
C GLU A 112 -3.40 -5.76 -18.75
N MET A 113 -4.51 -5.04 -18.76
CA MET A 113 -5.75 -5.43 -18.10
C MET A 113 -6.96 -4.88 -18.82
N TYR A 114 -8.09 -5.61 -18.71
CA TYR A 114 -9.43 -5.15 -19.07
C TYR A 114 -10.20 -4.76 -17.80
N ILE A 115 -10.85 -3.60 -17.85
CA ILE A 115 -11.74 -3.14 -16.78
C ILE A 115 -13.02 -2.60 -17.39
N ASN A 116 -14.17 -3.15 -16.95
CA ASN A 116 -15.49 -2.64 -17.30
C ASN A 116 -16.47 -2.90 -16.14
N GLY A 117 -16.91 -1.84 -15.49
CA GLY A 117 -17.78 -1.96 -14.31
C GLY A 117 -17.12 -2.78 -13.20
N SER A 118 -17.69 -3.95 -12.88
CA SER A 118 -17.15 -4.89 -11.89
C SER A 118 -16.23 -5.95 -12.47
N GLU A 119 -16.10 -6.02 -13.80
CA GLU A 119 -15.20 -6.98 -14.45
C GLU A 119 -13.78 -6.42 -14.51
N MET A 120 -12.84 -7.20 -14.00
CA MET A 120 -11.44 -6.85 -13.99
C MET A 120 -10.60 -8.12 -14.19
N PHE A 121 -9.88 -8.20 -15.29
CA PHE A 121 -9.05 -9.37 -15.63
C PHE A 121 -7.96 -8.98 -16.63
N GLY A 122 -6.89 -9.78 -16.67
CA GLY A 122 -5.81 -9.62 -17.63
C GLY A 122 -4.45 -10.11 -17.11
N PRO A 123 -3.44 -10.17 -17.97
CA PRO A 123 -2.10 -10.63 -17.60
C PRO A 123 -1.51 -9.82 -16.43
N GLY A 124 -1.63 -8.49 -16.48
CA GLY A 124 -1.08 -7.63 -15.44
C GLY A 124 -1.67 -7.89 -14.04
N LEU A 125 -2.97 -8.23 -13.95
CA LEU A 125 -3.58 -8.60 -12.66
C LEU A 125 -3.02 -9.93 -12.13
N ILE A 126 -2.77 -10.90 -13.01
CA ILE A 126 -2.17 -12.19 -12.65
C ILE A 126 -0.72 -11.98 -12.17
N ASP A 127 0.03 -11.12 -12.85
CA ASP A 127 1.41 -10.82 -12.47
C ASP A 127 1.49 -10.10 -11.12
N ALA A 128 0.57 -9.15 -10.86
CA ALA A 128 0.46 -8.48 -9.57
C ALA A 128 0.15 -9.47 -8.42
N TYR A 129 -0.81 -10.37 -8.63
CA TYR A 129 -1.15 -11.43 -7.68
C TYR A 129 0.05 -12.35 -7.41
N ARG A 130 0.72 -12.85 -8.46
CA ARG A 130 1.88 -13.74 -8.32
C ARG A 130 3.02 -13.07 -7.58
N MET A 131 3.29 -11.81 -7.88
CA MET A 131 4.33 -11.05 -7.21
C MET A 131 3.99 -10.82 -5.74
N GLU A 132 2.72 -10.51 -5.42
CA GLU A 132 2.26 -10.39 -4.05
C GLU A 132 2.42 -11.71 -3.29
N GLU A 133 1.92 -12.81 -3.84
CA GLU A 133 1.95 -14.13 -3.21
C GLU A 133 3.38 -14.64 -2.96
N SER A 134 4.28 -14.47 -3.95
CA SER A 134 5.61 -15.07 -3.92
C SER A 134 6.69 -14.21 -3.28
N LEU A 135 6.59 -12.86 -3.37
CA LEU A 135 7.65 -11.93 -2.95
C LEU A 135 7.24 -11.00 -1.82
N ALA A 136 5.95 -10.63 -1.71
CA ALA A 136 5.47 -9.78 -0.62
C ALA A 136 5.16 -10.61 0.65
N ILE A 137 6.11 -11.38 1.14
CA ILE A 137 5.94 -12.26 2.31
C ILE A 137 5.67 -11.45 3.58
N TYR A 138 6.32 -10.29 3.70
CA TYR A 138 6.24 -9.38 4.83
C TYR A 138 5.19 -8.28 4.62
N PRO A 139 4.78 -7.53 5.67
CA PRO A 139 3.81 -6.45 5.58
C PRO A 139 4.39 -5.21 4.88
N ARG A 140 4.66 -5.33 3.59
CA ARG A 140 5.21 -4.30 2.71
C ARG A 140 4.55 -4.34 1.34
N ILE A 141 4.53 -3.21 0.64
CA ILE A 141 4.06 -3.10 -0.74
C ILE A 141 5.28 -2.92 -1.63
N ILE A 142 5.52 -3.90 -2.50
CA ILE A 142 6.74 -4.00 -3.30
C ILE A 142 6.48 -3.76 -4.79
N MET A 143 7.54 -3.43 -5.50
CA MET A 143 7.57 -3.37 -6.96
C MET A 143 8.97 -3.72 -7.46
N THR A 144 9.07 -4.13 -8.73
CA THR A 144 10.38 -4.31 -9.36
C THR A 144 11.03 -2.95 -9.61
N ARG A 145 12.36 -2.92 -9.68
CA ARG A 145 13.10 -1.72 -10.08
C ARG A 145 12.64 -1.22 -11.46
N GLY A 146 12.42 -2.13 -12.44
CA GLY A 146 11.92 -1.76 -13.76
C GLY A 146 10.55 -1.10 -13.73
N THR A 147 9.60 -1.59 -12.92
CA THR A 147 8.28 -0.95 -12.73
C THR A 147 8.44 0.47 -12.18
N TYR A 148 9.35 0.67 -11.23
CA TYR A 148 9.64 1.97 -10.65
C TYR A 148 10.26 2.93 -11.65
N GLU A 149 11.30 2.49 -12.38
CA GLU A 149 12.00 3.29 -13.39
C GLU A 149 11.07 3.73 -14.53
N ASP A 150 10.23 2.81 -15.03
CA ASP A 150 9.18 3.11 -16.00
C ASP A 150 8.18 4.14 -15.45
N GLY A 151 7.80 3.99 -14.18
CA GLY A 151 6.83 4.86 -13.53
C GLY A 151 7.33 6.29 -13.38
N ILE A 152 8.56 6.50 -12.88
CA ILE A 152 9.13 7.84 -12.71
C ILE A 152 9.47 8.49 -14.05
N ALA A 153 9.83 7.72 -15.07
CA ALA A 153 10.08 8.26 -16.41
C ALA A 153 8.82 8.86 -17.06
N GLN A 154 7.64 8.35 -16.70
CA GLN A 154 6.34 8.84 -17.18
C GLN A 154 5.72 9.91 -16.27
N SER A 155 6.25 10.09 -15.08
CA SER A 155 5.86 11.13 -14.15
C SER A 155 6.84 12.30 -14.25
N ASN A 156 6.56 13.37 -13.58
CA ASN A 156 7.26 14.67 -13.46
C ASN A 156 8.78 14.69 -13.73
N GLY A 157 9.24 14.37 -14.95
CA GLY A 157 10.64 14.52 -15.36
C GLY A 157 11.62 13.49 -14.79
N GLY A 158 11.13 12.38 -14.22
CA GLY A 158 11.96 11.30 -13.68
C GLY A 158 12.48 11.57 -12.26
N GLU A 159 11.89 12.50 -11.53
CA GLU A 159 12.25 12.74 -10.12
C GLU A 159 11.86 11.55 -9.25
N GLU A 160 12.72 11.21 -8.30
CA GLU A 160 12.49 10.12 -7.35
C GLU A 160 11.30 10.40 -6.42
N ILE A 161 10.49 9.39 -6.18
CA ILE A 161 9.37 9.45 -5.24
C ILE A 161 9.92 9.22 -3.83
N MET A 162 9.87 10.27 -2.97
CA MET A 162 10.49 10.27 -1.63
C MET A 162 9.94 9.22 -0.66
N TYR A 163 8.75 8.68 -0.92
CA TYR A 163 8.16 7.57 -0.14
C TYR A 163 8.28 6.20 -0.84
N VAL A 164 9.23 6.05 -1.75
CA VAL A 164 9.62 4.74 -2.31
C VAL A 164 11.11 4.54 -2.05
N CYS A 165 11.48 3.44 -1.46
CA CYS A 165 12.87 3.14 -1.11
C CYS A 165 13.33 1.79 -1.66
N ASP A 166 14.65 1.58 -1.71
CA ASP A 166 15.27 0.31 -2.01
C ASP A 166 15.11 -0.67 -0.85
N THR A 167 15.07 -1.95 -1.18
CA THR A 167 15.08 -3.06 -0.23
C THR A 167 16.31 -3.93 -0.44
N ASP A 168 16.72 -4.67 0.60
CA ASP A 168 17.91 -5.52 0.57
C ASP A 168 17.82 -6.68 -0.45
N ASP A 169 16.59 -7.06 -0.85
CA ASP A 169 16.33 -8.10 -1.85
C ASP A 169 16.25 -7.56 -3.30
N GLY A 170 16.65 -6.30 -3.51
CA GLY A 170 16.75 -5.68 -4.83
C GLY A 170 15.43 -5.17 -5.41
N LEU A 171 14.35 -5.22 -4.65
CA LEU A 171 13.08 -4.62 -4.99
C LEU A 171 13.02 -3.14 -4.57
N LYS A 172 11.96 -2.45 -4.96
CA LYS A 172 11.52 -1.19 -4.37
C LYS A 172 10.33 -1.45 -3.48
N MET A 173 10.13 -0.65 -2.43
CA MET A 173 8.92 -0.70 -1.63
C MET A 173 8.38 0.68 -1.28
N VAL A 174 7.08 0.75 -1.05
CA VAL A 174 6.40 1.94 -0.54
C VAL A 174 6.73 2.10 0.94
N GLU A 175 7.35 3.23 1.30
CA GLU A 175 7.76 3.58 2.67
C GLU A 175 6.69 4.44 3.35
N THR A 176 6.01 3.85 4.31
CA THR A 176 4.92 4.53 5.03
C THR A 176 5.35 5.05 6.39
N LEU A 177 6.15 4.28 7.14
CA LEU A 177 6.48 4.61 8.53
C LEU A 177 7.33 5.87 8.64
N LYS A 178 8.36 5.98 7.81
CA LYS A 178 9.26 7.15 7.80
C LYS A 178 8.55 8.41 7.32
N TYR A 179 7.59 8.27 6.38
CA TYR A 179 6.85 9.40 5.84
C TYR A 179 5.82 9.96 6.82
N PHE A 180 5.24 9.10 7.67
CA PHE A 180 4.24 9.46 8.67
C PHE A 180 4.77 9.44 10.11
N ASP A 181 6.06 9.68 10.33
CA ASP A 181 6.73 9.70 11.65
C ASP A 181 6.16 10.75 12.63
N TYR A 182 5.28 11.63 12.15
CA TYR A 182 4.52 12.61 12.94
C TYR A 182 3.14 12.13 13.39
N SER A 183 2.67 10.96 12.93
CA SER A 183 1.32 10.44 13.22
C SER A 183 1.29 9.75 14.59
N PRO A 184 0.52 10.29 15.57
CA PRO A 184 0.43 9.68 16.90
C PRO A 184 -0.19 8.28 16.89
N GLU A 185 -0.92 7.93 15.85
CA GLU A 185 -1.51 6.61 15.68
C GLU A 185 -0.45 5.50 15.51
N LEU A 186 0.75 5.82 15.09
CA LEU A 186 1.87 4.87 15.02
C LEU A 186 2.26 4.28 16.38
N ALA A 187 1.91 4.94 17.47
CA ALA A 187 2.03 4.36 18.81
C ALA A 187 1.24 3.07 18.97
N ARG A 188 0.05 3.00 18.38
CA ARG A 188 -0.78 1.78 18.39
C ARG A 188 -0.12 0.65 17.60
N LEU A 189 0.48 0.96 16.45
CA LEU A 189 1.25 -0.01 15.68
C LEU A 189 2.44 -0.55 16.47
N LYS A 190 3.21 0.32 17.15
CA LYS A 190 4.31 -0.09 18.03
C LYS A 190 3.84 -1.07 19.10
N ASN A 191 2.78 -0.72 19.82
CA ASN A 191 2.20 -1.57 20.87
C ASN A 191 1.72 -2.92 20.31
N LEU A 192 1.11 -2.93 19.11
CA LEU A 192 0.72 -4.17 18.44
C LEU A 192 1.92 -5.05 18.13
N ILE A 193 3.00 -4.49 17.60
CA ILE A 193 4.23 -5.22 17.28
C ILE A 193 4.81 -5.86 18.53
N GLU A 194 4.99 -5.09 19.61
CA GLU A 194 5.52 -5.57 20.89
C GLU A 194 4.66 -6.70 21.47
N MET A 195 3.34 -6.50 21.55
CA MET A 195 2.39 -7.50 22.03
C MET A 195 2.45 -8.78 21.20
N LYS A 196 2.44 -8.66 19.88
CA LYS A 196 2.42 -9.83 18.98
C LYS A 196 3.72 -10.61 19.02
N ILE A 197 4.87 -9.97 19.13
CA ILE A 197 6.16 -10.67 19.29
C ILE A 197 6.17 -11.47 20.59
N ALA A 198 5.57 -10.94 21.66
CA ALA A 198 5.53 -11.61 22.96
C ALA A 198 4.51 -12.76 23.04
N THR A 199 3.37 -12.68 22.32
CA THR A 199 2.23 -13.59 22.54
C THR A 199 1.92 -14.50 21.35
N GLU A 200 2.37 -14.19 20.13
CA GLU A 200 2.03 -14.95 18.93
C GLU A 200 2.74 -16.30 18.90
N GLN A 201 1.96 -17.38 18.83
CA GLN A 201 2.45 -18.77 18.83
C GLN A 201 2.73 -19.30 17.41
N ASN A 202 2.06 -18.74 16.40
CA ASN A 202 2.32 -19.12 15.01
C ASN A 202 3.63 -18.50 14.54
N ALA A 203 4.63 -19.33 14.28
CA ALA A 203 5.97 -18.88 13.89
C ALA A 203 5.96 -18.01 12.64
N ARG A 204 5.16 -18.36 11.60
CA ARG A 204 5.07 -17.59 10.35
C ARG A 204 4.42 -16.21 10.57
N VAL A 205 3.44 -16.13 11.44
CA VAL A 205 2.79 -14.86 11.79
C VAL A 205 3.76 -14.01 12.62
N ARG A 206 4.42 -14.62 13.62
CA ARG A 206 5.40 -13.94 14.48
C ARG A 206 6.58 -13.38 13.67
N GLU A 207 7.05 -14.09 12.65
CA GLU A 207 8.12 -13.64 11.76
C GLU A 207 7.76 -12.33 11.03
N LYS A 208 6.51 -12.15 10.62
CA LYS A 208 6.05 -10.89 10.01
C LYS A 208 6.17 -9.70 10.99
N TYR A 209 5.88 -9.92 12.27
CA TYR A 209 6.04 -8.88 13.29
C TYR A 209 7.51 -8.62 13.65
N LEU A 210 8.37 -9.63 13.61
CA LEU A 210 9.81 -9.47 13.78
C LEU A 210 10.42 -8.64 12.64
N TRP A 211 10.00 -8.92 11.40
CA TRP A 211 10.39 -8.11 10.25
C TRP A 211 9.90 -6.65 10.42
N LEU A 212 8.63 -6.47 10.78
CA LEU A 212 8.05 -5.13 10.97
C LEU A 212 8.72 -4.37 12.10
N ARG A 213 9.13 -5.04 13.20
CA ARG A 213 9.96 -4.45 14.25
C ARG A 213 11.29 -3.93 13.70
N THR A 214 11.98 -4.77 12.92
CA THR A 214 13.26 -4.38 12.32
C THR A 214 13.07 -3.16 11.43
N HIS A 215 12.06 -3.17 10.57
CA HIS A 215 11.73 -2.05 9.71
C HIS A 215 11.35 -0.79 10.50
N PHE A 216 10.49 -0.92 11.51
CA PHE A 216 10.13 0.18 12.40
C PHE A 216 11.38 0.82 13.03
N ASN A 217 12.31 -0.01 13.52
CA ASN A 217 13.54 0.46 14.15
C ASN A 217 14.49 1.17 13.17
N LEU A 218 14.48 0.80 11.89
CA LEU A 218 15.22 1.54 10.83
C LEU A 218 14.59 2.92 10.57
N CYS A 219 13.29 3.07 10.79
CA CYS A 219 12.56 4.31 10.59
C CYS A 219 12.56 5.23 11.83
N VAL A 220 13.06 4.78 12.99
CA VAL A 220 13.11 5.56 14.23
C VAL A 220 13.75 6.92 14.00
N ASN A 221 13.05 7.97 14.44
CA ASN A 221 13.50 9.34 14.30
C ASN A 221 13.46 10.06 15.65
N LYS A 222 14.63 10.36 16.21
CA LYS A 222 14.78 11.07 17.50
C LYS A 222 14.15 12.47 17.50
N GLY A 223 14.00 13.08 16.31
CA GLY A 223 13.33 14.36 16.13
C GLY A 223 11.82 14.28 15.91
N SER A 224 11.25 13.06 15.85
CA SER A 224 9.81 12.88 15.67
C SER A 224 9.01 13.61 16.75
N ARG A 225 7.85 14.16 16.37
CA ARG A 225 6.88 14.73 17.31
C ARG A 225 6.14 13.66 18.12
N VAL A 226 6.20 12.40 17.66
CA VAL A 226 5.59 11.24 18.32
C VAL A 226 6.60 10.58 19.23
N PRO A 227 6.47 10.64 20.58
CA PRO A 227 7.44 10.07 21.51
C PRO A 227 7.73 8.59 21.27
N GLU A 228 6.71 7.81 20.95
CA GLU A 228 6.81 6.37 20.69
C GLU A 228 7.68 6.06 19.47
N PHE A 229 7.79 7.00 18.52
CA PHE A 229 8.62 6.86 17.33
C PHE A 229 10.07 7.34 17.51
N ARG A 230 10.43 7.82 18.73
CA ARG A 230 11.80 8.23 19.06
C ARG A 230 12.68 7.09 19.55
N GLU A 231 12.05 6.01 19.99
CA GLU A 231 12.74 4.87 20.61
C GLU A 231 12.45 3.58 19.86
N PRO A 232 13.47 2.73 19.63
CA PRO A 232 13.27 1.46 19.00
C PRO A 232 12.42 0.52 19.84
N ILE A 233 11.81 -0.46 19.19
CA ILE A 233 11.15 -1.61 19.80
C ILE A 233 12.24 -2.56 20.30
N LYS A 234 12.18 -2.96 21.57
CA LYS A 234 13.13 -3.87 22.22
C LYS A 234 12.98 -5.31 21.74
#